data_f72eb68a2fd30cf8d659f16b7613fd86
#
_entry.id   f72eb68a2fd30cf8d659f16b7613fd86
#
_cell.length_a   1.000
_cell.length_b   1.000
_cell.length_c   1.000
_cell.angle_alpha   90.00
_cell.angle_beta   90.00
_cell.angle_gamma   90.00
#
_symmetry.space_group_name_H-M   'P 1'
#
loop_
_entity.id
_entity.type
_entity.pdbx_description
1 polymer ?
#
loop_
_entity_poly.entity_id
_entity_poly.type
_entity_poly.pdbx_seq_one_letter_code
_entity_poly.pdbx_strand_id
1 'polypeptide(L)'
;MNSNKKAARLVGILFILAAVTAVIGLLLYDPILNEADYLTAGAEHSRQVVLGAVLELILVVSAVGTATTMYPILKKYDGTIALWHVCFRFLEAVLIIIGIISVLALLTLSQEYIAGGAQNSSVFEANGTVLKAIHEWTFLLGPNFMLGINTMMYSFIFYKSKLVPRFIPIIGMTGAALVFTCSILVMFDVIEQVSVWGALLAMPVAANEMILAVWLIAKGFNDTPLLKIIKEKQNVSS
;
A
#
# COMPACT_ATOMS: atom_id res chain seq x y z
N MET A 1 -28.38 9.66 -4.34
CA MET A 1 -27.29 8.76 -4.79
C MET A 1 -27.23 7.61 -3.79
N ASN A 2 -27.35 6.35 -4.25
CA ASN A 2 -27.40 5.17 -3.37
C ASN A 2 -26.10 5.09 -2.53
N SER A 3 -26.19 4.74 -1.25
CA SER A 3 -25.04 4.67 -0.31
C SER A 3 -23.87 3.84 -0.87
N ASN A 4 -24.18 2.73 -1.56
CA ASN A 4 -23.17 1.88 -2.20
C ASN A 4 -22.40 2.59 -3.32
N LYS A 5 -23.05 3.50 -4.08
CA LYS A 5 -22.37 4.27 -5.14
C LYS A 5 -21.43 5.33 -4.55
N LYS A 6 -21.80 5.93 -3.41
CA LYS A 6 -20.90 6.85 -2.70
C LYS A 6 -19.67 6.13 -2.18
N ALA A 7 -19.86 4.96 -1.53
CA ALA A 7 -18.78 4.14 -1.03
C ALA A 7 -17.84 3.68 -2.16
N ALA A 8 -18.40 3.21 -3.29
CA ALA A 8 -17.60 2.79 -4.44
C ALA A 8 -16.72 3.93 -4.98
N ARG A 9 -17.28 5.12 -5.17
CA ARG A 9 -16.52 6.29 -5.64
C ARG A 9 -15.44 6.70 -4.66
N LEU A 10 -15.74 6.70 -3.35
CA LEU A 10 -14.76 7.00 -2.32
C LEU A 10 -13.60 6.00 -2.35
N VAL A 11 -13.88 4.70 -2.43
CA VAL A 11 -12.86 3.66 -2.54
C VAL A 11 -11.98 3.87 -3.77
N GLY A 12 -12.58 4.15 -4.93
CA GLY A 12 -11.83 4.40 -6.16
C GLY A 12 -10.93 5.64 -6.06
N ILE A 13 -11.41 6.73 -5.46
CA ILE A 13 -10.62 7.94 -5.21
C ILE A 13 -9.45 7.64 -4.27
N LEU A 14 -9.70 6.90 -3.19
CA LEU A 14 -8.68 6.54 -2.22
C LEU A 14 -7.59 5.62 -2.82
N PHE A 15 -7.93 4.69 -3.72
CA PHE A 15 -6.95 3.89 -4.45
C PHE A 15 -6.04 4.76 -5.33
N ILE A 16 -6.62 5.71 -6.09
CA ILE A 16 -5.83 6.63 -6.92
C ILE A 16 -4.93 7.50 -6.04
N LEU A 17 -5.49 8.06 -4.97
CA LEU A 17 -4.74 8.90 -4.03
C LEU A 17 -3.58 8.12 -3.40
N ALA A 18 -3.82 6.89 -2.96
CA ALA A 18 -2.80 6.01 -2.42
C ALA A 18 -1.67 5.76 -3.43
N ALA A 19 -2.00 5.39 -4.67
CA ALA A 19 -1.00 5.13 -5.70
C ALA A 19 -0.16 6.36 -6.05
N VAL A 20 -0.81 7.52 -6.22
CA VAL A 20 -0.11 8.77 -6.57
C VAL A 20 0.82 9.21 -5.44
N THR A 21 0.33 9.17 -4.19
CA THR A 21 1.13 9.60 -3.04
C THR A 21 2.25 8.61 -2.72
N ALA A 22 2.06 7.31 -2.93
CA ALA A 22 3.13 6.30 -2.80
C ALA A 22 4.28 6.56 -3.77
N VAL A 23 3.98 6.74 -5.06
CA VAL A 23 5.02 6.96 -6.09
C VAL A 23 5.75 8.27 -5.86
N ILE A 24 5.03 9.37 -5.64
CA ILE A 24 5.66 10.68 -5.43
C ILE A 24 6.42 10.71 -4.10
N GLY A 25 5.86 10.13 -3.03
CA GLY A 25 6.51 10.04 -1.72
C GLY A 25 7.86 9.34 -1.80
N LEU A 26 7.90 8.17 -2.44
CA LEU A 26 9.13 7.40 -2.64
C LEU A 26 10.18 8.17 -3.46
N LEU A 27 9.77 8.84 -4.54
CA LEU A 27 10.68 9.65 -5.36
C LEU A 27 11.28 10.84 -4.58
N LEU A 28 10.53 11.39 -3.64
CA LEU A 28 11.02 12.50 -2.79
C LEU A 28 12.05 12.05 -1.74
N TYR A 29 12.16 10.76 -1.47
CA TYR A 29 13.19 10.20 -0.58
C TYR A 29 14.53 9.95 -1.28
N ASP A 30 14.62 10.15 -2.60
CA ASP A 30 15.83 9.87 -3.38
C ASP A 30 17.12 10.45 -2.77
N PRO A 31 17.18 11.73 -2.34
CA PRO A 31 18.40 12.30 -1.78
C PRO A 31 18.91 11.62 -0.51
N ILE A 32 18.02 11.03 0.29
CA ILE A 32 18.39 10.42 1.57
C ILE A 32 18.51 8.89 1.51
N LEU A 33 17.87 8.25 0.54
CA LEU A 33 17.92 6.79 0.40
C LEU A 33 18.93 6.31 -0.64
N ASN A 34 19.06 7.01 -1.77
CA ASN A 34 19.76 6.49 -2.96
C ASN A 34 21.08 7.19 -3.27
N GLU A 35 21.30 8.43 -2.80
CA GLU A 35 22.57 9.11 -3.04
C GLU A 35 23.71 8.51 -2.23
N ALA A 36 24.92 8.53 -2.82
CA ALA A 36 26.12 8.00 -2.16
C ALA A 36 26.48 8.81 -0.88
N ASP A 37 26.33 10.15 -0.95
CA ASP A 37 26.53 11.05 0.21
C ASP A 37 25.18 11.46 0.82
N TYR A 38 24.37 10.46 1.14
CA TYR A 38 23.02 10.64 1.67
C TYR A 38 22.95 11.44 2.98
N LEU A 39 24.03 11.45 3.78
CA LEU A 39 24.09 12.24 5.02
C LEU A 39 24.15 13.74 4.73
N THR A 40 24.83 14.18 3.68
CA THR A 40 24.86 15.58 3.25
C THR A 40 23.61 15.91 2.44
N ALA A 41 23.32 15.12 1.42
CA ALA A 41 22.19 15.34 0.52
C ALA A 41 20.84 15.36 1.27
N GLY A 42 20.66 14.47 2.24
CA GLY A 42 19.45 14.43 3.08
C GLY A 42 19.24 15.74 3.86
N ALA A 43 20.28 16.28 4.48
CA ALA A 43 20.21 17.54 5.22
C ALA A 43 19.90 18.74 4.27
N GLU A 44 20.55 18.80 3.13
CA GLU A 44 20.34 19.86 2.12
C GLU A 44 18.92 19.84 1.54
N HIS A 45 18.37 18.64 1.32
CA HIS A 45 17.03 18.44 0.75
C HIS A 45 15.96 18.10 1.81
N SER A 46 16.16 18.54 3.07
CA SER A 46 15.31 18.18 4.21
C SER A 46 13.81 18.43 3.97
N ARG A 47 13.45 19.55 3.34
CA ARG A 47 12.04 19.86 3.03
C ARG A 47 11.43 18.90 2.03
N GLN A 48 12.21 18.43 1.05
CA GLN A 48 11.78 17.42 0.08
C GLN A 48 11.51 16.11 0.78
N VAL A 49 12.39 15.65 1.65
CA VAL A 49 12.23 14.41 2.43
C VAL A 49 11.00 14.48 3.34
N VAL A 50 10.80 15.60 4.05
CA VAL A 50 9.60 15.79 4.90
C VAL A 50 8.32 15.80 4.06
N LEU A 51 8.32 16.38 2.87
CA LEU A 51 7.16 16.33 1.96
C LEU A 51 6.87 14.90 1.51
N GLY A 52 7.90 14.09 1.25
CA GLY A 52 7.77 12.66 0.99
C GLY A 52 7.06 11.93 2.13
N ALA A 53 7.49 12.18 3.39
CA ALA A 53 6.85 11.62 4.57
C ALA A 53 5.37 12.02 4.72
N VAL A 54 5.03 13.27 4.43
CA VAL A 54 3.63 13.73 4.43
C VAL A 54 2.80 13.01 3.37
N LEU A 55 3.34 12.80 2.17
CA LEU A 55 2.64 12.06 1.11
C LEU A 55 2.43 10.59 1.50
N GLU A 56 3.40 9.95 2.10
CA GLU A 56 3.23 8.58 2.59
C GLU A 56 2.25 8.48 3.77
N LEU A 57 2.11 9.50 4.62
CA LEU A 57 1.03 9.56 5.61
C LEU A 57 -0.35 9.66 4.93
N ILE A 58 -0.46 10.36 3.81
CA ILE A 58 -1.70 10.39 3.00
C ILE A 58 -1.96 9.01 2.38
N LEU A 59 -0.93 8.32 1.91
CA LEU A 59 -1.01 6.91 1.48
C LEU A 59 -1.58 6.03 2.60
N VAL A 60 -1.04 6.11 3.81
CA VAL A 60 -1.50 5.34 4.99
C VAL A 60 -2.99 5.55 5.26
N VAL A 61 -3.43 6.81 5.32
CA VAL A 61 -4.85 7.15 5.54
C VAL A 61 -5.72 6.61 4.41
N SER A 62 -5.25 6.74 3.16
CA SER A 62 -5.97 6.25 1.97
C SER A 62 -6.09 4.74 1.97
N ALA A 63 -5.02 4.03 2.31
CA ALA A 63 -4.98 2.58 2.40
C ALA A 63 -5.98 2.03 3.42
N VAL A 64 -5.95 2.53 4.66
CA VAL A 64 -6.92 2.15 5.70
C VAL A 64 -8.34 2.55 5.30
N GLY A 65 -8.49 3.73 4.69
CA GLY A 65 -9.77 4.24 4.18
C GLY A 65 -10.41 3.34 3.13
N THR A 66 -9.63 2.75 2.21
CA THR A 66 -10.16 1.79 1.22
C THR A 66 -10.78 0.57 1.90
N ALA A 67 -10.05 -0.06 2.83
CA ALA A 67 -10.50 -1.27 3.50
C ALA A 67 -11.72 -1.03 4.41
N THR A 68 -11.68 0.01 5.21
CA THR A 68 -12.78 0.37 6.11
C THR A 68 -14.06 0.76 5.36
N THR A 69 -13.93 1.44 4.21
CA THR A 69 -15.07 1.79 3.36
C THR A 69 -15.64 0.57 2.63
N MET A 70 -14.81 -0.40 2.23
CA MET A 70 -15.26 -1.64 1.58
C MET A 70 -15.87 -2.64 2.58
N TYR A 71 -15.44 -2.63 3.84
CA TYR A 71 -15.84 -3.61 4.86
C TYR A 71 -17.37 -3.81 4.98
N PRO A 72 -18.21 -2.74 5.09
CA PRO A 72 -19.66 -2.91 5.22
C PRO A 72 -20.32 -3.62 4.02
N ILE A 73 -19.65 -3.61 2.86
CA ILE A 73 -20.11 -4.24 1.63
C ILE A 73 -19.62 -5.68 1.59
N LEU A 74 -18.30 -5.89 1.78
CA LEU A 74 -17.66 -7.21 1.70
C LEU A 74 -18.16 -8.18 2.76
N LYS A 75 -18.40 -7.71 4.01
CA LYS A 75 -18.89 -8.55 5.11
C LYS A 75 -20.27 -9.18 4.86
N LYS A 76 -21.03 -8.69 3.88
CA LYS A 76 -22.31 -9.32 3.50
C LYS A 76 -22.14 -10.64 2.77
N TYR A 77 -20.94 -10.87 2.21
CA TYR A 77 -20.59 -12.08 1.45
C TYR A 77 -19.73 -13.03 2.27
N ASP A 78 -18.72 -12.49 2.96
CA ASP A 78 -17.85 -13.23 3.85
C ASP A 78 -17.33 -12.30 4.95
N GLY A 79 -17.88 -12.43 6.14
CA GLY A 79 -17.53 -11.55 7.27
C GLY A 79 -16.11 -11.78 7.77
N THR A 80 -15.63 -13.04 7.75
CA THR A 80 -14.30 -13.41 8.22
C THR A 80 -13.22 -12.86 7.29
N ILE A 81 -13.31 -13.15 5.98
CA ILE A 81 -12.32 -12.67 5.00
C ILE A 81 -12.36 -11.15 4.92
N ALA A 82 -13.55 -10.52 5.01
CA ALA A 82 -13.67 -9.07 5.03
C ALA A 82 -12.96 -8.43 6.23
N LEU A 83 -13.06 -9.05 7.42
CA LEU A 83 -12.35 -8.58 8.61
C LEU A 83 -10.83 -8.76 8.47
N TRP A 84 -10.39 -9.90 7.98
CA TRP A 84 -8.97 -10.15 7.72
C TRP A 84 -8.40 -9.14 6.73
N HIS A 85 -9.13 -8.81 5.65
CA HIS A 85 -8.71 -7.77 4.72
C HIS A 85 -8.45 -6.43 5.44
N VAL A 86 -9.34 -6.01 6.36
CA VAL A 86 -9.12 -4.78 7.16
C VAL A 86 -7.88 -4.91 8.05
N CYS A 87 -7.73 -6.05 8.73
CA CYS A 87 -6.57 -6.28 9.61
C CYS A 87 -5.24 -6.24 8.84
N PHE A 88 -5.15 -6.93 7.70
CA PHE A 88 -3.93 -6.93 6.89
C PHE A 88 -3.65 -5.58 6.24
N ARG A 89 -4.68 -4.83 5.84
CA ARG A 89 -4.51 -3.46 5.35
C ARG A 89 -4.03 -2.51 6.46
N PHE A 90 -4.49 -2.74 7.69
CA PHE A 90 -3.99 -1.99 8.84
C PHE A 90 -2.54 -2.35 9.18
N LEU A 91 -2.16 -3.64 9.15
CA LEU A 91 -0.76 -4.06 9.34
C LEU A 91 0.17 -3.49 8.27
N GLU A 92 -0.27 -3.46 7.01
CA GLU A 92 0.45 -2.78 5.93
C GLU A 92 0.68 -1.30 6.25
N ALA A 93 -0.36 -0.60 6.68
CA ALA A 93 -0.28 0.81 7.07
C ALA A 93 0.69 1.04 8.25
N VAL A 94 0.71 0.15 9.24
CA VAL A 94 1.65 0.21 10.36
C VAL A 94 3.10 0.05 9.88
N LEU A 95 3.36 -0.89 8.97
CA LEU A 95 4.70 -1.08 8.41
C LEU A 95 5.16 0.14 7.61
N ILE A 96 4.27 0.77 6.82
CA ILE A 96 4.58 2.02 6.13
C ILE A 96 4.94 3.13 7.15
N ILE A 97 4.20 3.26 8.24
CA ILE A 97 4.50 4.25 9.30
C ILE A 97 5.89 3.99 9.91
N ILE A 98 6.26 2.75 10.15
CA ILE A 98 7.61 2.41 10.66
C ILE A 98 8.68 2.82 9.64
N GLY A 99 8.43 2.61 8.34
CA GLY A 99 9.31 3.08 7.27
C GLY A 99 9.45 4.60 7.25
N ILE A 100 8.35 5.34 7.38
CA ILE A 100 8.35 6.81 7.49
C ILE A 100 9.19 7.26 8.71
N ILE A 101 9.00 6.64 9.88
CA ILE A 101 9.76 6.97 11.09
C ILE A 101 11.25 6.72 10.85
N SER A 102 11.60 5.64 10.17
CA SER A 102 13.00 5.33 9.85
C SER A 102 13.63 6.40 8.96
N VAL A 103 12.93 6.86 7.90
CA VAL A 103 13.40 7.94 7.03
C VAL A 103 13.53 9.27 7.78
N LEU A 104 12.58 9.61 8.63
CA LEU A 104 12.65 10.84 9.44
C LEU A 104 13.77 10.77 10.48
N ALA A 105 14.04 9.61 11.07
CA ALA A 105 15.17 9.39 11.96
C ALA A 105 16.51 9.52 11.19
N LEU A 106 16.57 9.00 9.97
CA LEU A 106 17.72 9.15 9.08
C LEU A 106 17.95 10.62 8.70
N LEU A 107 16.88 11.38 8.46
CA LEU A 107 16.95 12.82 8.21
C LEU A 107 17.52 13.58 9.43
N THR A 108 17.07 13.23 10.65
CA THR A 108 17.61 13.81 11.88
C THR A 108 19.10 13.50 12.02
N LEU A 109 19.49 12.25 11.75
CA LEU A 109 20.89 11.82 11.75
C LEU A 109 21.74 12.63 10.75
N SER A 110 21.22 12.87 9.57
CA SER A 110 21.83 13.67 8.49
C SER A 110 22.05 15.13 8.95
N GLN A 111 21.04 15.73 9.58
CA GLN A 111 21.13 17.11 10.10
C GLN A 111 22.15 17.24 11.25
N GLU A 112 22.19 16.28 12.15
CA GLU A 112 23.19 16.21 13.25
C GLU A 112 24.62 16.05 12.71
N TYR A 113 24.80 15.24 11.65
CA TYR A 113 26.10 15.06 10.98
C TYR A 113 26.63 16.38 10.45
N ILE A 114 25.81 17.16 9.75
CA ILE A 114 26.21 18.48 9.21
C ILE A 114 26.42 19.49 10.35
N ALA A 115 25.55 19.53 11.34
CA ALA A 115 25.69 20.43 12.49
C ALA A 115 26.98 20.19 13.31
N GLY A 116 27.42 18.91 13.37
CA GLY A 116 28.67 18.50 13.99
C GLY A 116 29.95 18.75 13.15
N GLY A 117 29.82 19.42 12.00
CA GLY A 117 30.93 19.70 11.09
C GLY A 117 31.42 18.46 10.34
N ALA A 118 30.56 17.51 10.07
CA ALA A 118 30.82 16.27 9.34
C ALA A 118 31.96 15.40 9.96
N GLN A 119 32.09 15.44 11.26
CA GLN A 119 33.08 14.65 12.00
C GLN A 119 32.49 13.26 12.33
N ASN A 120 33.40 12.28 12.55
CA ASN A 120 33.02 10.90 12.89
C ASN A 120 32.08 10.24 11.87
N SER A 121 32.31 10.42 10.57
CA SER A 121 31.46 9.91 9.47
C SER A 121 31.13 8.43 9.63
N SER A 122 32.09 7.61 10.05
CA SER A 122 31.90 6.16 10.22
C SER A 122 30.80 5.78 11.22
N VAL A 123 30.62 6.55 12.29
CA VAL A 123 29.56 6.32 13.28
C VAL A 123 28.19 6.69 12.68
N PHE A 124 28.12 7.83 12.00
CA PHE A 124 26.88 8.27 11.33
C PHE A 124 26.48 7.33 10.19
N GLU A 125 27.44 6.88 9.38
CA GLU A 125 27.21 5.92 8.29
C GLU A 125 26.72 4.57 8.82
N ALA A 126 27.30 4.04 9.92
CA ALA A 126 26.84 2.78 10.51
C ALA A 126 25.39 2.88 11.01
N ASN A 127 25.03 3.96 11.71
CA ASN A 127 23.65 4.20 12.15
C ASN A 127 22.70 4.42 10.95
N GLY A 128 23.13 5.16 9.95
CA GLY A 128 22.37 5.41 8.73
C GLY A 128 22.08 4.12 7.96
N THR A 129 23.05 3.22 7.88
CA THR A 129 22.85 1.89 7.26
C THR A 129 21.74 1.10 7.93
N VAL A 130 21.69 1.11 9.28
CA VAL A 130 20.63 0.43 10.02
C VAL A 130 19.26 1.05 9.73
N LEU A 131 19.18 2.37 9.70
CA LEU A 131 17.91 3.06 9.41
C LEU A 131 17.45 2.81 7.97
N LYS A 132 18.36 2.81 6.99
CA LYS A 132 18.02 2.44 5.59
C LYS A 132 17.53 1.00 5.51
N ALA A 133 18.17 0.06 6.16
CA ALA A 133 17.74 -1.32 6.21
C ALA A 133 16.34 -1.49 6.84
N ILE A 134 16.02 -0.74 7.90
CA ILE A 134 14.66 -0.75 8.48
C ILE A 134 13.63 -0.27 7.45
N HIS A 135 13.92 0.81 6.70
CA HIS A 135 13.03 1.29 5.64
C HIS A 135 12.84 0.23 4.54
N GLU A 136 13.93 -0.39 4.07
CA GLU A 136 13.89 -1.43 3.04
C GLU A 136 13.04 -2.63 3.47
N TRP A 137 13.25 -3.15 4.69
CA TRP A 137 12.46 -4.26 5.22
C TRP A 137 10.99 -3.89 5.42
N THR A 138 10.68 -2.70 5.90
CA THR A 138 9.29 -2.27 6.06
C THR A 138 8.60 -2.04 4.73
N PHE A 139 9.31 -1.56 3.71
CA PHE A 139 8.81 -1.44 2.34
C PHE A 139 8.52 -2.82 1.72
N LEU A 140 9.38 -3.81 1.95
CA LEU A 140 9.14 -5.18 1.49
C LEU A 140 7.94 -5.82 2.18
N LEU A 141 7.88 -5.74 3.51
CA LEU A 141 6.84 -6.42 4.30
C LEU A 141 5.49 -5.73 4.21
N GLY A 142 5.43 -4.41 4.13
CA GLY A 142 4.19 -3.64 4.03
C GLY A 142 3.63 -3.60 2.59
N PRO A 143 4.14 -2.72 1.73
CA PRO A 143 3.63 -2.50 0.37
C PRO A 143 3.73 -3.68 -0.59
N ASN A 144 4.48 -4.74 -0.26
CA ASN A 144 4.55 -5.93 -1.12
C ASN A 144 3.91 -7.15 -0.45
N PHE A 145 4.43 -7.61 0.69
CA PHE A 145 3.96 -8.85 1.32
C PHE A 145 2.52 -8.71 1.85
N MET A 146 2.25 -7.69 2.69
CA MET A 146 0.89 -7.48 3.25
C MET A 146 -0.10 -7.04 2.17
N LEU A 147 0.34 -6.24 1.19
CA LEU A 147 -0.47 -5.87 0.03
C LEU A 147 -0.92 -7.12 -0.75
N GLY A 148 -0.02 -8.07 -0.98
CA GLY A 148 -0.36 -9.33 -1.65
C GLY A 148 -1.48 -10.08 -0.92
N ILE A 149 -1.37 -10.22 0.40
CA ILE A 149 -2.38 -10.91 1.21
C ILE A 149 -3.72 -10.17 1.16
N ASN A 150 -3.74 -8.88 1.42
CA ASN A 150 -5.00 -8.12 1.46
C ASN A 150 -5.67 -8.03 0.08
N THR A 151 -4.90 -7.91 -1.00
CA THR A 151 -5.41 -7.90 -2.38
C THR A 151 -6.03 -9.24 -2.75
N MET A 152 -5.42 -10.35 -2.34
CA MET A 152 -5.99 -11.68 -2.53
C MET A 152 -7.36 -11.79 -1.86
N MET A 153 -7.51 -11.28 -0.63
CA MET A 153 -8.74 -11.38 0.15
C MET A 153 -9.90 -10.61 -0.49
N TYR A 154 -9.73 -9.33 -0.81
CA TYR A 154 -10.83 -8.59 -1.41
C TYR A 154 -11.14 -9.07 -2.84
N SER A 155 -10.13 -9.46 -3.61
CA SER A 155 -10.31 -10.00 -4.95
C SER A 155 -11.09 -11.31 -4.93
N PHE A 156 -10.81 -12.20 -3.98
CA PHE A 156 -11.56 -13.44 -3.80
C PHE A 156 -13.06 -13.19 -3.51
N ILE A 157 -13.36 -12.23 -2.62
CA ILE A 157 -14.76 -11.83 -2.35
C ILE A 157 -15.40 -11.25 -3.62
N PHE A 158 -14.72 -10.37 -4.35
CA PHE A 158 -15.23 -9.78 -5.58
C PHE A 158 -15.50 -10.83 -6.67
N TYR A 159 -14.63 -11.84 -6.79
CA TYR A 159 -14.81 -12.92 -7.74
C TYR A 159 -16.07 -13.75 -7.44
N LYS A 160 -16.27 -14.12 -6.16
CA LYS A 160 -17.45 -14.87 -5.71
C LYS A 160 -18.73 -14.04 -5.78
N SER A 161 -18.68 -12.81 -5.33
CA SER A 161 -19.86 -11.94 -5.19
C SER A 161 -20.32 -11.34 -6.52
N LYS A 162 -19.46 -11.25 -7.53
CA LYS A 162 -19.71 -10.53 -8.81
C LYS A 162 -20.04 -9.04 -8.60
N LEU A 163 -19.55 -8.43 -7.52
CA LEU A 163 -19.71 -6.99 -7.25
C LEU A 163 -19.01 -6.12 -8.30
N VAL A 164 -18.00 -6.68 -8.96
CA VAL A 164 -17.32 -6.10 -10.12
C VAL A 164 -17.19 -7.18 -11.22
N PRO A 165 -16.90 -6.81 -12.48
CA PRO A 165 -16.66 -7.80 -13.54
C PRO A 165 -15.53 -8.76 -13.16
N ARG A 166 -15.69 -10.04 -13.46
CA ARG A 166 -14.77 -11.11 -13.03
C ARG A 166 -13.33 -10.95 -13.49
N PHE A 167 -13.06 -10.26 -14.60
CA PHE A 167 -11.69 -10.04 -15.05
C PHE A 167 -10.88 -9.20 -14.06
N ILE A 168 -11.51 -8.22 -13.38
CA ILE A 168 -10.83 -7.37 -12.38
C ILE A 168 -10.28 -8.21 -11.22
N PRO A 169 -11.10 -8.99 -10.48
CA PRO A 169 -10.56 -9.79 -9.39
C PRO A 169 -9.65 -10.94 -9.86
N ILE A 170 -9.74 -11.43 -11.10
CA ILE A 170 -8.77 -12.40 -11.64
C ILE A 170 -7.39 -11.75 -11.75
N ILE A 171 -7.29 -10.53 -12.32
CA ILE A 171 -6.04 -9.77 -12.36
C ILE A 171 -5.53 -9.53 -10.94
N GLY A 172 -6.43 -9.18 -10.01
CA GLY A 172 -6.09 -8.95 -8.60
C GLY A 172 -5.52 -10.18 -7.90
N MET A 173 -6.14 -11.34 -8.02
CA MET A 173 -5.63 -12.58 -7.45
C MET A 173 -4.28 -13.01 -8.07
N THR A 174 -4.14 -12.87 -9.39
CA THR A 174 -2.87 -13.16 -10.07
C THR A 174 -1.78 -12.19 -9.62
N GLY A 175 -2.06 -10.89 -9.60
CA GLY A 175 -1.11 -9.89 -9.12
C GLY A 175 -0.73 -10.07 -7.66
N ALA A 176 -1.70 -10.42 -6.81
CA ALA A 176 -1.47 -10.72 -5.40
C ALA A 176 -0.52 -11.91 -5.20
N ALA A 177 -0.71 -13.00 -5.96
CA ALA A 177 0.18 -14.15 -5.92
C ALA A 177 1.59 -13.80 -6.42
N LEU A 178 1.70 -12.99 -7.47
CA LEU A 178 2.99 -12.58 -8.03
C LEU A 178 3.76 -11.65 -7.07
N VAL A 179 3.12 -10.63 -6.50
CA VAL A 179 3.80 -9.71 -5.57
C VAL A 179 4.17 -10.40 -4.25
N PHE A 180 3.34 -11.34 -3.78
CA PHE A 180 3.66 -12.18 -2.63
C PHE A 180 4.87 -13.07 -2.90
N THR A 181 4.91 -13.74 -4.07
CA THR A 181 6.06 -14.55 -4.50
C THR A 181 7.31 -13.69 -4.64
N CYS A 182 7.19 -12.49 -5.25
CA CYS A 182 8.28 -11.53 -5.34
C CYS A 182 8.87 -11.22 -3.96
N SER A 183 8.01 -10.94 -2.97
CA SER A 183 8.45 -10.64 -1.61
C SER A 183 9.26 -11.79 -0.99
N ILE A 184 8.83 -13.03 -1.20
CA ILE A 184 9.58 -14.21 -0.74
C ILE A 184 10.93 -14.31 -1.46
N LEU A 185 10.98 -14.12 -2.78
CA LEU A 185 12.22 -14.19 -3.54
C LEU A 185 13.23 -13.11 -3.10
N VAL A 186 12.75 -11.90 -2.79
CA VAL A 186 13.58 -10.81 -2.22
C VAL A 186 14.08 -11.18 -0.83
N MET A 187 13.24 -11.75 0.04
CA MET A 187 13.66 -12.18 1.39
C MET A 187 14.77 -13.24 1.39
N PHE A 188 14.85 -14.04 0.32
CA PHE A 188 15.89 -15.06 0.14
C PHE A 188 17.04 -14.60 -0.78
N ASP A 189 17.16 -13.29 -1.05
CA ASP A 189 18.20 -12.70 -1.91
C ASP A 189 18.29 -13.29 -3.32
N VAL A 190 17.16 -13.84 -3.84
CA VAL A 190 17.09 -14.39 -5.20
C VAL A 190 16.96 -13.28 -6.25
N ILE A 191 16.25 -12.21 -5.89
CA ILE A 191 16.08 -11.01 -6.71
C ILE A 191 16.18 -9.77 -5.82
N GLU A 192 16.61 -8.66 -6.39
CA GLU A 192 16.58 -7.36 -5.71
C GLU A 192 15.17 -6.76 -5.77
N GLN A 193 14.76 -6.09 -4.69
CA GLN A 193 13.43 -5.46 -4.58
C GLN A 193 13.24 -4.37 -5.65
N VAL A 194 14.23 -3.50 -5.81
CA VAL A 194 14.25 -2.45 -6.84
C VAL A 194 14.98 -2.98 -8.08
N SER A 195 14.34 -3.89 -8.81
CA SER A 195 14.86 -4.50 -10.01
C SER A 195 13.79 -4.61 -11.09
N VAL A 196 14.20 -4.92 -12.33
CA VAL A 196 13.27 -5.17 -13.44
C VAL A 196 12.31 -6.32 -13.10
N TRP A 197 12.81 -7.38 -12.46
CA TRP A 197 11.99 -8.53 -12.05
C TRP A 197 11.01 -8.15 -10.93
N GLY A 198 11.47 -7.40 -9.92
CA GLY A 198 10.60 -6.87 -8.86
C GLY A 198 9.46 -6.01 -9.43
N ALA A 199 9.77 -5.10 -10.34
CA ALA A 199 8.79 -4.25 -11.00
C ALA A 199 7.78 -5.06 -11.85
N LEU A 200 8.25 -6.04 -12.64
CA LEU A 200 7.39 -6.89 -13.46
C LEU A 200 6.43 -7.74 -12.61
N LEU A 201 6.87 -8.26 -11.48
CA LEU A 201 6.04 -9.06 -10.57
C LEU A 201 5.05 -8.21 -9.78
N ALA A 202 5.38 -6.93 -9.49
CA ALA A 202 4.48 -6.01 -8.80
C ALA A 202 3.49 -5.29 -9.75
N MET A 203 3.81 -5.17 -11.05
CA MET A 203 2.96 -4.45 -12.01
C MET A 203 1.50 -4.93 -12.06
N PRO A 204 1.18 -6.24 -12.04
CA PRO A 204 -0.21 -6.70 -12.13
C PRO A 204 -1.07 -6.29 -10.93
N VAL A 205 -0.52 -6.21 -9.71
CA VAL A 205 -1.28 -5.73 -8.55
C VAL A 205 -1.54 -4.23 -8.65
N ALA A 206 -0.57 -3.44 -9.08
CA ALA A 206 -0.75 -2.01 -9.30
C ALA A 206 -1.77 -1.72 -10.41
N ALA A 207 -1.70 -2.47 -11.52
CA ALA A 207 -2.68 -2.38 -12.61
C ALA A 207 -4.10 -2.74 -12.13
N ASN A 208 -4.23 -3.79 -11.31
CA ASN A 208 -5.52 -4.18 -10.74
C ASN A 208 -6.13 -3.06 -9.88
N GLU A 209 -5.35 -2.44 -9.01
CA GLU A 209 -5.85 -1.34 -8.16
C GLU A 209 -6.33 -0.15 -9.00
N MET A 210 -5.61 0.21 -10.06
CA MET A 210 -6.01 1.30 -10.96
C MET A 210 -7.25 0.95 -11.79
N ILE A 211 -7.33 -0.25 -12.35
CA ILE A 211 -8.51 -0.72 -13.09
C ILE A 211 -9.73 -0.76 -12.17
N LEU A 212 -9.57 -1.29 -10.95
CA LEU A 212 -10.63 -1.33 -9.94
C LEU A 212 -11.07 0.08 -9.54
N ALA A 213 -10.12 1.00 -9.30
CA ALA A 213 -10.40 2.38 -8.96
C ALA A 213 -11.25 3.08 -10.02
N VAL A 214 -10.81 3.02 -11.27
CA VAL A 214 -11.54 3.62 -12.42
C VAL A 214 -12.93 2.98 -12.57
N TRP A 215 -13.01 1.66 -12.44
CA TRP A 215 -14.31 0.97 -12.49
C TRP A 215 -15.26 1.44 -11.39
N LEU A 216 -14.79 1.50 -10.16
CA LEU A 216 -15.60 1.91 -8.99
C LEU A 216 -16.07 3.37 -9.09
N ILE A 217 -15.26 4.26 -9.62
CA ILE A 217 -15.64 5.66 -9.85
C ILE A 217 -16.71 5.76 -10.94
N ALA A 218 -16.51 5.06 -12.06
CA ALA A 218 -17.37 5.17 -13.25
C ALA A 218 -18.67 4.40 -13.11
N LYS A 219 -18.62 3.15 -12.63
CA LYS A 219 -19.75 2.21 -12.61
C LYS A 219 -20.26 1.89 -11.21
N GLY A 220 -19.38 1.91 -10.20
CA GLY A 220 -19.69 1.47 -8.85
C GLY A 220 -19.73 -0.05 -8.71
N PHE A 221 -20.24 -0.51 -7.55
CA PHE A 221 -20.52 -1.93 -7.33
C PHE A 221 -21.80 -2.35 -8.07
N ASN A 222 -21.85 -3.59 -8.53
CA ASN A 222 -23.03 -4.18 -9.10
C ASN A 222 -24.11 -4.38 -8.01
N ASP A 223 -25.28 -3.75 -8.19
CA ASP A 223 -26.37 -3.79 -7.20
C ASP A 223 -27.13 -5.13 -7.21
N THR A 224 -27.15 -5.90 -8.30
CA THR A 224 -27.93 -7.13 -8.45
C THR A 224 -27.61 -8.21 -7.40
N PRO A 225 -26.34 -8.52 -7.11
CA PRO A 225 -25.98 -9.46 -6.04
C PRO A 225 -26.37 -8.96 -4.64
N LEU A 226 -26.25 -7.66 -4.38
CA LEU A 226 -26.63 -7.05 -3.09
C LEU A 226 -28.13 -7.14 -2.84
N LEU A 227 -28.95 -6.91 -3.85
CA LEU A 227 -30.41 -7.02 -3.76
C LEU A 227 -30.89 -8.43 -3.48
N LYS A 228 -30.21 -9.46 -4.02
CA LYS A 228 -30.53 -10.87 -3.74
C LYS A 228 -30.32 -11.20 -2.27
N ILE A 229 -29.18 -10.82 -1.68
CA ILE A 229 -28.90 -11.07 -0.26
C ILE A 229 -29.91 -10.38 0.68
N ILE A 230 -30.32 -9.16 0.34
CA ILE A 230 -31.31 -8.42 1.14
C ILE A 230 -32.67 -9.13 1.10
N LYS A 231 -33.11 -9.59 -0.07
CA LYS A 231 -34.37 -10.34 -0.21
C LYS A 231 -34.36 -11.70 0.53
N GLU A 232 -33.23 -12.45 0.43
CA GLU A 232 -33.11 -13.73 1.14
C GLU A 232 -33.18 -13.53 2.66
N LYS A 233 -32.54 -12.49 3.21
CA LYS A 233 -32.61 -12.20 4.65
C LYS A 233 -34.01 -11.76 5.11
N GLN A 234 -34.76 -11.05 4.29
CA GLN A 234 -36.15 -10.68 4.61
C GLN A 234 -37.09 -11.88 4.62
N ASN A 235 -36.88 -12.83 3.69
CA ASN A 235 -37.69 -14.05 3.62
C ASN A 235 -37.40 -15.06 4.77
N VAL A 236 -36.24 -14.98 5.42
CA VAL A 236 -35.88 -15.85 6.57
C VAL A 236 -36.36 -15.23 7.89
N SER A 237 -36.67 -13.93 7.93
CA SER A 237 -37.14 -13.20 9.11
C SER A 237 -38.67 -13.03 9.15
N SER A 238 -39.38 -13.50 8.14
CA SER A 238 -40.85 -13.62 8.07
C SER A 238 -41.28 -15.06 8.32
#